data_1b503c6123c8f73773586d696ffb18f2
#
_entry.id   1b503c6123c8f73773586d696ffb18f2
#
_cell.length_a   1.000
_cell.length_b   1.000
_cell.length_c   1.000
_cell.angle_alpha   90.00
_cell.angle_beta   90.00
_cell.angle_gamma   90.00
#
_symmetry.space_group_name_H-M   'P 1'
#
loop_
_entity.id
_entity.type
_entity.pdbx_description
1 polymer ?
#
loop_
_entity_poly.entity_id
_entity_poly.type
_entity_poly.pdbx_seq_one_letter_code
_entity_poly.pdbx_strand_id
1 'polypeptide(L)'
;HIGKNTRSRIVSKGISAGNSKNSYRGFVNINNKSIGARNYSQCDSLLIGNLSNANTFPFISVQNSITKIEHEASTSKIGEEQIFYFLQRGISLEKAIGLIISGFCKDVFTELPLEFSVEADRLLSLKLEGSIG
;
A
#
# COMPACT_ATOMS: atom_id res chain seq x y z
N HIS A 1 -19.61 7.83 4.09
CA HIS A 1 -20.15 8.07 5.43
C HIS A 1 -21.57 8.61 5.33
N ILE A 2 -22.52 7.94 6.00
CA ILE A 2 -23.94 8.32 6.00
C ILE A 2 -24.40 8.71 7.42
N GLY A 3 -23.84 8.07 8.45
CA GLY A 3 -24.22 8.27 9.86
C GLY A 3 -23.31 9.25 10.61
N LYS A 4 -23.76 9.70 11.79
CA LYS A 4 -22.97 10.54 12.69
C LYS A 4 -21.84 9.74 13.35
N ASN A 5 -20.70 10.41 13.63
CA ASN A 5 -19.53 9.85 14.33
C ASN A 5 -18.96 8.58 13.69
N THR A 6 -19.20 8.37 12.41
CA THR A 6 -18.65 7.23 11.68
C THR A 6 -17.14 7.38 11.47
N ARG A 7 -16.43 6.25 11.45
CA ARG A 7 -14.99 6.21 11.21
C ARG A 7 -14.67 5.23 10.10
N SER A 8 -13.73 5.59 9.25
CA SER A 8 -13.16 4.68 8.26
C SER A 8 -11.65 4.84 8.18
N ARG A 9 -10.98 3.72 7.94
CA ARG A 9 -9.56 3.66 7.62
C ARG A 9 -9.40 2.87 6.32
N ILE A 10 -8.76 3.46 5.34
CA ILE A 10 -8.44 2.84 4.06
C ILE A 10 -6.93 2.77 3.93
N VAL A 11 -6.39 1.58 3.79
CA VAL A 11 -4.96 1.37 3.55
C VAL A 11 -4.80 0.61 2.24
N SER A 12 -4.05 1.20 1.30
CA SER A 12 -3.72 0.60 0.02
C SER A 12 -2.21 0.47 -0.10
N LYS A 13 -1.71 -0.73 -0.33
CA LYS A 13 -0.31 -1.02 -0.61
C LYS A 13 -0.19 -1.55 -2.04
N GLY A 14 0.44 -0.78 -2.91
CA GLY A 14 0.65 -1.14 -4.31
C GLY A 14 2.11 -1.50 -4.58
N ILE A 15 2.35 -2.56 -5.35
CA ILE A 15 3.70 -2.96 -5.78
C ILE A 15 3.73 -2.98 -7.30
N SER A 16 4.68 -2.27 -7.87
CA SER A 16 4.93 -2.27 -9.32
C SER A 16 6.35 -2.76 -9.61
N ALA A 17 6.47 -3.81 -10.41
CA ALA A 17 7.75 -4.40 -10.79
C ALA A 17 7.95 -4.38 -12.32
N GLY A 18 9.19 -4.29 -12.77
CA GLY A 18 9.54 -4.32 -14.19
C GLY A 18 8.91 -3.16 -14.96
N ASN A 19 8.05 -3.47 -15.93
CA ASN A 19 7.35 -2.50 -16.78
C ASN A 19 5.89 -2.25 -16.32
N SER A 20 5.53 -2.70 -15.12
CA SER A 20 4.15 -2.59 -14.64
C SER A 20 3.79 -1.18 -14.24
N LYS A 21 2.49 -0.86 -14.38
CA LYS A 21 1.91 0.40 -13.93
C LYS A 21 0.77 0.10 -12.97
N ASN A 22 0.83 0.67 -11.79
CA ASN A 22 -0.23 0.57 -10.79
C ASN A 22 -1.00 1.89 -10.71
N SER A 23 -2.31 1.82 -10.52
CA SER A 23 -3.14 3.01 -10.33
C SER A 23 -4.13 2.79 -9.20
N TYR A 24 -4.02 3.58 -8.16
CA TYR A 24 -5.00 3.65 -7.08
C TYR A 24 -6.04 4.72 -7.39
N ARG A 25 -7.31 4.37 -7.27
CA ARG A 25 -8.43 5.31 -7.33
C ARG A 25 -9.27 5.15 -6.08
N GLY A 26 -9.22 6.16 -5.22
CA GLY A 26 -9.98 6.21 -3.98
C GLY A 26 -11.16 7.18 -4.08
N PHE A 27 -12.32 6.78 -3.55
CA PHE A 27 -13.47 7.65 -3.43
C PHE A 27 -13.97 7.67 -1.98
N VAL A 28 -13.97 8.86 -1.38
CA VAL A 28 -14.52 9.09 -0.04
C VAL A 28 -15.62 10.12 -0.15
N ASN A 29 -16.84 9.73 0.24
CA ASN A 29 -17.98 10.63 0.28
C ASN A 29 -18.51 10.77 1.71
N ILE A 30 -18.59 12.00 2.19
CA ILE A 30 -19.15 12.33 3.50
C ILE A 30 -20.41 13.16 3.30
N ASN A 31 -21.54 12.57 3.64
CA ASN A 31 -22.86 13.17 3.52
C ASN A 31 -23.04 14.34 4.52
N ASN A 32 -23.93 15.26 4.23
CA ASN A 32 -24.28 16.39 5.09
C ASN A 32 -24.75 16.00 6.50
N LYS A 33 -25.36 14.82 6.66
CA LYS A 33 -25.83 14.27 7.95
C LYS A 33 -24.74 13.59 8.78
N SER A 34 -23.54 13.39 8.22
CA SER A 34 -22.45 12.65 8.85
C SER A 34 -21.59 13.53 9.78
N ILE A 35 -22.23 14.18 10.72
CA ILE A 35 -21.58 15.05 11.71
C ILE A 35 -20.56 14.23 12.52
N GLY A 36 -19.33 14.73 12.68
CA GLY A 36 -18.27 14.08 13.43
C GLY A 36 -17.64 12.87 12.72
N ALA A 37 -17.92 12.69 11.42
CA ALA A 37 -17.29 11.63 10.64
C ALA A 37 -15.77 11.84 10.54
N ARG A 38 -15.02 10.74 10.53
CA ARG A 38 -13.56 10.74 10.34
C ARG A 38 -13.16 9.71 9.31
N ASN A 39 -12.35 10.12 8.36
CA ASN A 39 -11.70 9.24 7.39
C ASN A 39 -10.19 9.43 7.48
N TYR A 40 -9.47 8.31 7.48
CA TYR A 40 -8.03 8.25 7.23
C TYR A 40 -7.79 7.35 6.01
N SER A 41 -7.12 7.86 5.00
CA SER A 41 -6.76 7.13 3.79
C SER A 41 -5.26 7.20 3.57
N GLN A 42 -4.63 6.04 3.44
CA GLN A 42 -3.19 5.91 3.16
C GLN A 42 -3.00 5.08 1.89
N CYS A 43 -2.22 5.60 0.96
CA CYS A 43 -1.89 4.93 -0.30
C CYS A 43 -0.38 4.92 -0.48
N ASP A 44 0.24 3.77 -0.27
CA ASP A 44 1.68 3.59 -0.43
C ASP A 44 1.97 2.73 -1.65
N SER A 45 2.95 3.13 -2.44
CA SER A 45 3.40 2.42 -3.62
C SER A 45 4.89 2.12 -3.54
N LEU A 46 5.25 0.86 -3.80
CA LEU A 46 6.63 0.39 -3.89
C LEU A 46 6.99 0.07 -5.34
N LEU A 47 8.03 0.69 -5.84
CA LEU A 47 8.52 0.51 -7.20
C LEU A 47 9.78 -0.35 -7.22
N ILE A 48 9.80 -1.33 -8.13
CA ILE A 48 10.90 -2.26 -8.34
C ILE A 48 11.33 -2.16 -9.81
N GLY A 49 12.57 -1.71 -10.03
CA GLY A 49 13.07 -1.48 -11.37
C GLY A 49 12.83 -0.04 -11.87
N ASN A 50 13.34 0.25 -13.08
CA ASN A 50 13.40 1.62 -13.59
C ASN A 50 12.18 2.03 -14.42
N LEU A 51 11.40 1.07 -14.92
CA LEU A 51 10.26 1.32 -15.80
C LEU A 51 8.90 1.14 -15.09
N SER A 52 8.94 0.74 -13.82
CA SER A 52 7.74 0.63 -13.00
C SER A 52 7.16 2.00 -12.64
N ASN A 53 5.85 2.09 -12.55
CA ASN A 53 5.14 3.34 -12.27
C ASN A 53 3.97 3.12 -11.32
N ALA A 54 3.65 4.14 -10.53
CA ALA A 54 2.46 4.17 -9.69
C ALA A 54 1.77 5.54 -9.77
N ASN A 55 0.45 5.51 -9.86
CA ASN A 55 -0.39 6.71 -9.89
C ASN A 55 -1.45 6.63 -8.80
N THR A 56 -1.74 7.75 -8.17
CA THR A 56 -2.77 7.86 -7.13
C THR A 56 -3.75 8.97 -7.49
N PHE A 57 -5.04 8.61 -7.55
CA PHE A 57 -6.14 9.51 -7.90
C PHE A 57 -7.19 9.50 -6.78
N PRO A 58 -7.00 10.25 -5.69
CA PRO A 58 -8.00 10.38 -4.66
C PRO A 58 -9.11 11.32 -5.10
N PHE A 59 -10.37 10.94 -4.85
CA PHE A 59 -11.51 11.82 -4.96
C PHE A 59 -12.24 11.89 -3.62
N ILE A 60 -12.33 13.10 -3.06
CA ILE A 60 -12.90 13.34 -1.74
C ILE A 60 -14.03 14.35 -1.86
N SER A 61 -15.25 13.95 -1.52
CA SER A 61 -16.44 14.79 -1.49
C SER A 61 -16.92 14.96 -0.04
N VAL A 62 -16.97 16.19 0.43
CA VAL A 62 -17.35 16.52 1.81
C VAL A 62 -18.51 17.51 1.79
N GLN A 63 -19.62 17.10 2.37
CA GLN A 63 -20.85 17.91 2.47
C GLN A 63 -21.12 18.43 3.89
N ASN A 64 -20.16 18.26 4.83
CA ASN A 64 -20.30 18.64 6.21
C ASN A 64 -19.00 19.24 6.76
N SER A 65 -19.06 20.40 7.39
CA SER A 65 -17.90 21.10 7.95
C SER A 65 -17.36 20.51 9.26
N ILE A 66 -18.13 19.68 9.93
CA ILE A 66 -17.76 19.03 11.22
C ILE A 66 -17.26 17.63 10.95
N THR A 67 -16.19 17.52 10.16
CA THR A 67 -15.58 16.23 9.79
C THR A 67 -14.07 16.35 9.80
N LYS A 68 -13.37 15.21 9.91
CA LYS A 68 -11.93 15.13 9.78
C LYS A 68 -11.57 14.15 8.68
N ILE A 69 -10.80 14.63 7.69
CA ILE A 69 -10.31 13.80 6.60
C ILE A 69 -8.80 13.97 6.53
N GLU A 70 -8.12 12.83 6.47
CA GLU A 70 -6.68 12.74 6.29
C GLU A 70 -6.42 11.83 5.10
N HIS A 71 -5.61 12.30 4.15
CA HIS A 71 -5.16 11.50 3.03
C HIS A 71 -3.65 11.64 2.89
N GLU A 72 -2.97 10.49 2.92
CA GLU A 72 -1.54 10.40 2.74
C GLU A 72 -1.24 9.52 1.52
N ALA A 73 -0.28 9.92 0.71
CA ALA A 73 0.22 9.13 -0.40
C ALA A 73 1.74 9.14 -0.40
N SER A 74 2.33 7.96 -0.49
CA SER A 74 3.78 7.81 -0.62
C SER A 74 4.14 6.91 -1.80
N THR A 75 5.24 7.22 -2.45
CA THR A 75 5.83 6.36 -3.47
C THR A 75 7.31 6.23 -3.18
N SER A 76 7.74 5.00 -2.97
CA SER A 76 9.14 4.66 -2.73
C SER A 76 9.64 3.69 -3.79
N LYS A 77 10.93 3.78 -4.10
CA LYS A 77 11.63 2.85 -4.97
C LYS A 77 12.67 2.10 -4.15
N ILE A 78 12.84 0.80 -4.40
CA ILE A 78 13.93 0.04 -3.79
C ILE A 78 15.25 0.60 -4.31
N GLY A 79 16.04 1.18 -3.40
CA GLY A 79 17.33 1.80 -3.71
C GLY A 79 18.45 0.75 -3.80
N GLU A 80 19.47 1.05 -4.61
CA GLU A 80 20.67 0.21 -4.74
C GLU A 80 21.41 0.06 -3.40
N GLU A 81 21.42 1.09 -2.56
CA GLU A 81 22.03 1.05 -1.23
C GLU A 81 21.36 0.04 -0.30
N GLN A 82 20.01 -0.06 -0.35
CA GLN A 82 19.28 -1.05 0.43
C GLN A 82 19.63 -2.47 -0.02
N ILE A 83 19.65 -2.70 -1.33
CA ILE A 83 20.04 -3.99 -1.90
C ILE A 83 21.48 -4.34 -1.54
N PHE A 84 22.41 -3.39 -1.69
CA PHE A 84 23.82 -3.58 -1.36
C PHE A 84 24.02 -3.99 0.11
N TYR A 85 23.27 -3.38 1.04
CA TYR A 85 23.31 -3.74 2.45
C TYR A 85 22.94 -5.21 2.70
N PHE A 86 21.96 -5.75 2.01
CA PHE A 86 21.57 -7.16 2.11
C PHE A 86 22.63 -8.08 1.47
N LEU A 87 23.14 -7.71 0.29
CA LEU A 87 24.15 -8.48 -0.42
C LEU A 87 25.45 -8.63 0.38
N GLN A 88 25.87 -7.58 1.10
CA GLN A 88 27.04 -7.64 1.99
C GLN A 88 26.87 -8.66 3.13
N ARG A 89 25.65 -9.03 3.47
CA ARG A 89 25.33 -10.05 4.48
C ARG A 89 25.12 -11.43 3.89
N GLY A 90 25.44 -11.62 2.61
CA GLY A 90 25.28 -12.90 1.92
C GLY A 90 23.83 -13.26 1.58
N ILE A 91 22.90 -12.28 1.62
CA ILE A 91 21.49 -12.47 1.21
C ILE A 91 21.42 -12.24 -0.29
N SER A 92 20.88 -13.19 -1.06
CA SER A 92 20.71 -13.05 -2.51
C SER A 92 19.78 -11.88 -2.86
N LEU A 93 19.92 -11.35 -4.08
CA LEU A 93 19.09 -10.23 -4.57
C LEU A 93 17.58 -10.53 -4.45
N GLU A 94 17.18 -11.71 -4.92
CA GLU A 94 15.78 -12.15 -4.88
C GLU A 94 15.24 -12.19 -3.44
N LYS A 95 16.02 -12.77 -2.54
CA LYS A 95 15.64 -12.86 -1.12
C LYS A 95 15.59 -11.48 -0.47
N ALA A 96 16.50 -10.57 -0.81
CA ALA A 96 16.50 -9.20 -0.32
C ALA A 96 15.23 -8.45 -0.74
N ILE A 97 14.86 -8.54 -2.02
CA ILE A 97 13.64 -7.94 -2.56
C ILE A 97 12.40 -8.54 -1.89
N GLY A 98 12.34 -9.87 -1.75
CA GLY A 98 11.25 -10.55 -1.06
C GLY A 98 11.06 -10.07 0.39
N LEU A 99 12.15 -9.89 1.14
CA LEU A 99 12.11 -9.38 2.51
C LEU A 99 11.62 -7.93 2.58
N ILE A 100 12.04 -7.07 1.65
CA ILE A 100 11.58 -5.67 1.58
C ILE A 100 10.08 -5.63 1.30
N ILE A 101 9.59 -6.45 0.36
CA ILE A 101 8.17 -6.50 0.00
C ILE A 101 7.31 -7.07 1.14
N SER A 102 7.74 -8.15 1.78
CA SER A 102 7.04 -8.72 2.93
C SER A 102 6.94 -7.68 4.06
N GLY A 103 8.03 -6.96 4.33
CA GLY A 103 8.03 -5.84 5.27
C GLY A 103 7.07 -4.71 4.89
N PHE A 104 7.01 -4.35 3.61
CA PHE A 104 6.10 -3.32 3.09
C PHE A 104 4.63 -3.70 3.25
N CYS A 105 4.28 -4.96 3.07
CA CYS A 105 2.91 -5.48 3.18
C CYS A 105 2.49 -5.83 4.62
N LYS A 106 3.43 -5.88 5.56
CA LYS A 106 3.21 -6.36 6.93
C LYS A 106 2.01 -5.73 7.62
N ASP A 107 1.84 -4.41 7.50
CA ASP A 107 0.74 -3.68 8.15
C ASP A 107 -0.64 -4.16 7.69
N VAL A 108 -0.76 -4.55 6.41
CA VAL A 108 -2.00 -5.09 5.85
C VAL A 108 -2.19 -6.55 6.32
N PHE A 109 -1.14 -7.34 6.30
CA PHE A 109 -1.23 -8.75 6.67
C PHE A 109 -1.55 -8.96 8.15
N THR A 110 -1.08 -8.08 9.03
CA THR A 110 -1.37 -8.16 10.47
C THR A 110 -2.84 -7.88 10.82
N GLU A 111 -3.60 -7.23 9.94
CA GLU A 111 -5.04 -7.00 10.10
C GLU A 111 -5.89 -8.20 9.63
N LEU A 112 -5.28 -9.16 8.93
CA LEU A 112 -5.96 -10.37 8.46
C LEU A 112 -5.97 -11.46 9.53
N PRO A 113 -7.00 -12.36 9.55
CA PRO A 113 -6.91 -13.61 10.29
C PRO A 113 -5.65 -14.40 9.87
N LEU A 114 -5.05 -15.11 10.82
CA LEU A 114 -3.75 -15.76 10.65
C LEU A 114 -3.66 -16.64 9.38
N GLU A 115 -4.70 -17.41 9.11
CA GLU A 115 -4.76 -18.32 7.95
C GLU A 115 -4.67 -17.54 6.62
N PHE A 116 -5.39 -16.42 6.51
CA PHE A 116 -5.35 -15.56 5.32
C PHE A 116 -4.04 -14.79 5.20
N SER A 117 -3.47 -14.35 6.33
CA SER A 117 -2.18 -13.65 6.35
C SER A 117 -1.06 -14.54 5.82
N VAL A 118 -0.98 -15.79 6.28
CA VAL A 118 0.03 -16.77 5.84
C VAL A 118 -0.12 -17.10 4.36
N GLU A 119 -1.35 -17.31 3.88
CA GLU A 119 -1.58 -17.60 2.47
C GLU A 119 -1.30 -16.39 1.57
N ALA A 120 -1.65 -15.18 2.01
CA ALA A 120 -1.35 -13.95 1.27
C ALA A 120 0.16 -13.73 1.11
N ASP A 121 0.95 -13.92 2.17
CA ASP A 121 2.42 -13.80 2.12
C ASP A 121 3.04 -14.86 1.20
N ARG A 122 2.54 -16.11 1.25
CA ARG A 122 2.94 -17.18 0.35
C ARG A 122 2.66 -16.88 -1.12
N LEU A 123 1.44 -16.42 -1.43
CA LEU A 123 1.05 -16.06 -2.81
C LEU A 123 1.86 -14.88 -3.33
N LEU A 124 2.16 -13.91 -2.48
CA LEU A 124 3.02 -12.77 -2.82
C LEU A 124 4.43 -13.25 -3.19
N SER A 125 5.02 -14.13 -2.38
CA SER A 125 6.36 -14.70 -2.62
C SER A 125 6.42 -15.46 -3.95
N LEU A 126 5.42 -16.31 -4.23
CA LEU A 126 5.34 -17.08 -5.49
C LEU A 126 5.22 -16.17 -6.73
N LYS A 127 4.48 -15.07 -6.63
CA LYS A 127 4.36 -14.13 -7.75
C LYS A 127 5.62 -13.34 -8.02
N LEU A 128 6.44 -13.13 -7.01
CA LEU A 128 7.70 -12.39 -7.14
C LEU A 128 8.83 -13.23 -7.72
N GLU A 129 8.88 -14.54 -7.46
CA GLU A 129 9.87 -15.46 -8.01
C GLU A 129 9.89 -15.47 -9.56
N GLY A 130 8.80 -15.08 -10.22
CA GLY A 130 8.71 -14.98 -11.69
C GLY A 130 8.86 -13.58 -12.29
N SER A 131 8.99 -12.53 -11.47
CA SER A 131 8.94 -11.13 -11.94
C SER A 131 10.23 -10.32 -11.71
N ILE A 132 11.25 -10.93 -11.13
CA ILE A 132 12.53 -10.28 -10.78
C ILE A 132 13.69 -10.80 -11.66
N GLY A 133 13.36 -11.35 -12.83
CA GLY A 133 14.36 -11.76 -13.84
C GLY A 133 14.62 -10.67 -14.86
#